data_1911fad4d27c1cc2d79f47a54347c6a3
#
_entry.id   1911fad4d27c1cc2d79f47a54347c6a3
#
_cell.length_a   1.000
_cell.length_b   1.000
_cell.length_c   1.000
_cell.angle_alpha   90.00
_cell.angle_beta   90.00
_cell.angle_gamma   90.00
#
_symmetry.space_group_name_H-M   'P 1'
#
loop_
_entity.id
_entity.type
_entity.pdbx_description
1 polymer ?
#
loop_
_entity_poly.entity_id
_entity_poly.type
_entity_poly.pdbx_seq_one_letter_code
_entity_poly.pdbx_strand_id
1 'polypeptide(L)'
;LVIELVDARIPISSRNPDIDELGKNKARLVLLNKADLAEDKWNDAWAEYFKAKGYSVVKVNSKKGGGIKSIQGVIREACKEKIERDRKRGILNRPVRAMVVGIPNVGKATFINALAGKACAKTGNKPGVTKGKQWIRLNKQVELLDTPGILWPKFEDQAVGLRLAFIGSMKDEILNTEELAAELIKFLGTYYPDVLPEKYAVEPDEDPYVVLHQIAKNRNCVVKG
;
A
#
# COMPACT_ATOMS: atom_id res chain seq x y z
N LEU A 1 -2.52 15.46 -10.90
CA LEU A 1 -2.72 14.01 -10.75
C LEU A 1 -2.52 13.62 -9.29
N VAL A 2 -3.36 12.74 -8.79
CA VAL A 2 -3.13 12.04 -7.52
C VAL A 2 -2.78 10.59 -7.83
N ILE A 3 -1.62 10.15 -7.37
CA ILE A 3 -1.16 8.75 -7.40
C ILE A 3 -1.36 8.18 -6.01
N GLU A 4 -2.32 7.30 -5.89
CA GLU A 4 -2.65 6.64 -4.61
C GLU A 4 -2.08 5.23 -4.59
N LEU A 5 -1.15 4.98 -3.65
CA LEU A 5 -0.68 3.62 -3.38
C LEU A 5 -1.57 2.96 -2.36
N VAL A 6 -2.07 1.78 -2.72
CA VAL A 6 -2.79 0.88 -1.82
C VAL A 6 -2.06 -0.44 -1.70
N ASP A 7 -2.20 -1.12 -0.58
CA ASP A 7 -1.62 -2.45 -0.40
C ASP A 7 -2.54 -3.50 -1.07
N ALA A 8 -2.01 -4.24 -2.02
CA ALA A 8 -2.79 -5.19 -2.82
C ALA A 8 -3.44 -6.31 -1.97
N ARG A 9 -2.92 -6.58 -0.77
CA ARG A 9 -3.50 -7.56 0.15
C ARG A 9 -4.81 -7.09 0.80
N ILE A 10 -4.95 -5.77 1.00
CA ILE A 10 -6.10 -5.13 1.66
C ILE A 10 -6.46 -3.80 0.99
N PRO A 11 -6.82 -3.77 -0.31
CA PRO A 11 -6.90 -2.54 -1.09
C PRO A 11 -7.79 -1.46 -0.49
N ILE A 12 -9.00 -1.80 -0.06
CA ILE A 12 -9.94 -0.82 0.53
C ILE A 12 -9.49 -0.37 1.92
N SER A 13 -9.07 -1.31 2.79
CA SER A 13 -8.63 -0.97 4.14
C SER A 13 -7.36 -0.12 4.15
N SER A 14 -6.56 -0.16 3.08
CA SER A 14 -5.34 0.64 2.93
C SER A 14 -5.55 1.98 2.23
N ARG A 15 -6.79 2.40 1.99
CA ARG A 15 -7.15 3.71 1.45
C ARG A 15 -7.55 4.68 2.57
N ASN A 16 -7.06 5.90 2.49
CA ASN A 16 -7.63 6.98 3.28
C ASN A 16 -8.99 7.40 2.66
N PRO A 17 -10.11 7.32 3.40
CA PRO A 17 -11.42 7.66 2.87
C PRO A 17 -11.54 9.11 2.38
N ASP A 18 -10.79 10.05 2.98
CA ASP A 18 -10.82 11.47 2.62
C ASP A 18 -10.23 11.75 1.24
N ILE A 19 -9.46 10.79 0.66
CA ILE A 19 -8.79 11.03 -0.61
C ILE A 19 -9.75 11.17 -1.79
N ASP A 20 -10.94 10.60 -1.70
CA ASP A 20 -11.95 10.71 -2.75
C ASP A 20 -12.55 12.10 -2.81
N GLU A 21 -12.79 12.73 -1.65
CA GLU A 21 -13.24 14.11 -1.55
C GLU A 21 -12.15 15.09 -1.98
N LEU A 22 -10.95 14.95 -1.39
CA LEU A 22 -9.81 15.84 -1.64
C LEU A 22 -9.31 15.77 -3.10
N GLY A 23 -9.44 14.61 -3.73
CA GLY A 23 -9.02 14.35 -5.10
C GLY A 23 -10.11 14.49 -6.16
N LYS A 24 -11.34 14.92 -5.82
CA LYS A 24 -12.55 14.89 -6.65
C LYS A 24 -12.38 15.46 -8.07
N ASN A 25 -11.61 16.52 -8.23
CA ASN A 25 -11.42 17.20 -9.52
C ASN A 25 -10.03 16.95 -10.11
N LYS A 26 -9.36 15.88 -9.71
CA LYS A 26 -8.02 15.52 -10.18
C LYS A 26 -8.05 14.18 -10.90
N ALA A 27 -7.22 14.03 -11.93
CA ALA A 27 -6.96 12.71 -12.47
C ALA A 27 -6.40 11.80 -11.35
N ARG A 28 -6.86 10.54 -11.33
CA ARG A 28 -6.54 9.57 -10.30
C ARG A 28 -5.85 8.35 -10.90
N LEU A 29 -4.75 7.96 -10.30
CA LEU A 29 -4.04 6.71 -10.59
C LEU A 29 -3.92 5.91 -9.30
N VAL A 30 -4.54 4.74 -9.25
CA VAL A 30 -4.43 3.80 -8.14
C VAL A 30 -3.36 2.76 -8.48
N LEU A 31 -2.40 2.61 -7.59
CA LEU A 31 -1.37 1.58 -7.69
C LEU A 31 -1.64 0.49 -6.67
N LEU A 32 -1.99 -0.71 -7.14
CA LEU A 32 -2.07 -1.91 -6.31
C LEU A 32 -0.63 -2.39 -6.06
N ASN A 33 0.01 -1.87 -5.01
CA ASN A 33 1.39 -2.19 -4.69
C ASN A 33 1.52 -3.47 -3.87
N LYS A 34 2.69 -4.10 -3.92
CA LYS A 34 2.95 -5.43 -3.37
C LYS A 34 2.04 -6.50 -3.98
N ALA A 35 1.72 -6.37 -5.26
CA ALA A 35 0.82 -7.27 -5.98
C ALA A 35 1.31 -8.73 -5.96
N ASP A 36 2.62 -8.93 -5.79
CA ASP A 36 3.24 -10.24 -5.60
C ASP A 36 2.92 -10.93 -4.26
N LEU A 37 2.31 -10.21 -3.32
CA LEU A 37 1.87 -10.74 -2.02
C LEU A 37 0.37 -11.02 -1.96
N ALA A 38 -0.35 -10.88 -3.07
CA ALA A 38 -1.77 -11.15 -3.18
C ALA A 38 -2.01 -12.06 -4.39
N GLU A 39 -3.09 -12.83 -4.36
CA GLU A 39 -3.46 -13.71 -5.47
C GLU A 39 -3.88 -12.90 -6.70
N ASP A 40 -3.46 -13.34 -7.90
CA ASP A 40 -3.70 -12.63 -9.15
C ASP A 40 -5.18 -12.40 -9.42
N LYS A 41 -6.03 -13.38 -9.13
CA LYS A 41 -7.50 -13.26 -9.30
C LYS A 41 -8.10 -12.09 -8.52
N TRP A 42 -7.60 -11.84 -7.28
CA TRP A 42 -8.04 -10.72 -6.47
C TRP A 42 -7.44 -9.40 -6.92
N ASN A 43 -6.18 -9.42 -7.35
CA ASN A 43 -5.55 -8.25 -7.98
C ASN A 43 -6.33 -7.78 -9.20
N ASP A 44 -6.80 -8.72 -10.04
CA ASP A 44 -7.59 -8.40 -11.23
C ASP A 44 -8.97 -7.87 -10.85
N ALA A 45 -9.66 -8.51 -9.91
CA ALA A 45 -10.97 -8.05 -9.44
C ALA A 45 -10.90 -6.62 -8.85
N TRP A 46 -9.89 -6.32 -8.05
CA TRP A 46 -9.70 -4.99 -7.49
C TRP A 46 -9.29 -3.96 -8.55
N ALA A 47 -8.50 -4.35 -9.54
CA ALA A 47 -8.17 -3.47 -10.65
C ALA A 47 -9.43 -3.07 -11.42
N GLU A 48 -10.32 -4.02 -11.74
CA GLU A 48 -11.60 -3.73 -12.40
C GLU A 48 -12.53 -2.88 -11.54
N TYR A 49 -12.59 -3.14 -10.24
CA TYR A 49 -13.36 -2.31 -9.29
C TYR A 49 -12.94 -0.84 -9.33
N PHE A 50 -11.65 -0.54 -9.30
CA PHE A 50 -11.17 0.85 -9.36
C PHE A 50 -11.31 1.46 -10.75
N LYS A 51 -11.13 0.69 -11.82
CA LYS A 51 -11.39 1.16 -13.19
C LYS A 51 -12.85 1.54 -13.39
N ALA A 52 -13.79 0.76 -12.86
CA ALA A 52 -15.23 1.06 -12.91
C ALA A 52 -15.58 2.38 -12.22
N LYS A 53 -14.76 2.84 -11.27
CA LYS A 53 -14.87 4.16 -10.65
C LYS A 53 -14.24 5.30 -11.47
N GLY A 54 -13.70 5.01 -12.65
CA GLY A 54 -13.07 5.99 -13.53
C GLY A 54 -11.59 6.26 -13.19
N TYR A 55 -10.93 5.42 -12.37
CA TYR A 55 -9.53 5.59 -12.04
C TYR A 55 -8.65 4.81 -13.02
N SER A 56 -7.46 5.35 -13.33
CA SER A 56 -6.39 4.56 -13.93
C SER A 56 -5.83 3.62 -12.88
N VAL A 57 -5.49 2.38 -13.24
CA VAL A 57 -5.02 1.36 -12.28
C VAL A 57 -3.82 0.62 -12.83
N VAL A 58 -2.81 0.41 -12.00
CA VAL A 58 -1.66 -0.44 -12.32
C VAL A 58 -1.34 -1.34 -11.13
N LYS A 59 -1.15 -2.63 -11.40
CA LYS A 59 -0.59 -3.58 -10.45
C LYS A 59 0.92 -3.42 -10.42
N VAL A 60 1.51 -3.21 -9.24
CA VAL A 60 2.95 -2.95 -9.12
C VAL A 60 3.60 -3.81 -8.04
N ASN A 61 4.84 -4.19 -8.32
CA ASN A 61 5.80 -4.67 -7.33
C ASN A 61 6.97 -3.68 -7.29
N SER A 62 6.87 -2.66 -6.44
CA SER A 62 7.86 -1.59 -6.38
C SER A 62 9.25 -2.09 -5.98
N LYS A 63 9.34 -3.20 -5.24
CA LYS A 63 10.61 -3.80 -4.79
C LYS A 63 11.35 -4.51 -5.94
N LYS A 64 10.61 -5.22 -6.80
CA LYS A 64 11.15 -5.98 -7.94
C LYS A 64 11.03 -5.24 -9.28
N GLY A 65 10.40 -4.06 -9.31
CA GLY A 65 10.21 -3.26 -10.52
C GLY A 65 9.05 -3.68 -11.42
N GLY A 66 8.24 -4.65 -10.98
CA GLY A 66 7.06 -5.09 -11.74
C GLY A 66 6.05 -3.96 -11.93
N GLY A 67 5.56 -3.74 -13.14
CA GLY A 67 4.58 -2.70 -13.48
C GLY A 67 5.14 -1.28 -13.59
N ILE A 68 6.35 -1.00 -13.08
CA ILE A 68 6.93 0.37 -13.01
C ILE A 68 7.11 0.99 -14.40
N LYS A 69 7.53 0.21 -15.40
CA LYS A 69 7.80 0.71 -16.76
C LYS A 69 6.58 1.33 -17.42
N SER A 70 5.38 0.86 -17.12
CA SER A 70 4.13 1.36 -17.72
C SER A 70 3.64 2.68 -17.10
N ILE A 71 4.10 3.03 -15.89
CA ILE A 71 3.56 4.14 -15.09
C ILE A 71 3.63 5.48 -15.82
N GLN A 72 4.74 5.79 -16.49
CA GLN A 72 4.87 7.07 -17.20
C GLN A 72 3.87 7.20 -18.35
N GLY A 73 3.60 6.10 -19.07
CA GLY A 73 2.57 6.05 -20.11
C GLY A 73 1.17 6.27 -19.52
N VAL A 74 0.87 5.60 -18.40
CA VAL A 74 -0.42 5.73 -17.71
C VAL A 74 -0.62 7.15 -17.16
N ILE A 75 0.41 7.78 -16.58
CA ILE A 75 0.36 9.19 -16.14
C ILE A 75 0.00 10.11 -17.31
N ARG A 76 0.63 9.89 -18.47
CA ARG A 76 0.40 10.70 -19.68
C ARG A 76 -1.02 10.55 -20.19
N GLU A 77 -1.54 9.34 -20.24
CA GLU A 77 -2.91 9.07 -20.65
C GLU A 77 -3.93 9.65 -19.65
N ALA A 78 -3.73 9.43 -18.35
CA ALA A 78 -4.59 9.99 -17.29
C ALA A 78 -4.63 11.53 -17.28
N CYS A 79 -3.60 12.20 -17.79
CA CYS A 79 -3.50 13.66 -17.84
C CYS A 79 -3.67 14.23 -19.25
N LYS A 80 -4.09 13.42 -20.24
CA LYS A 80 -4.15 13.79 -21.65
C LYS A 80 -4.96 15.06 -21.90
N GLU A 81 -6.17 15.16 -21.36
CA GLU A 81 -7.02 16.34 -21.50
C GLU A 81 -6.36 17.61 -20.96
N LYS A 82 -5.68 17.51 -19.83
CA LYS A 82 -4.94 18.64 -19.26
C LYS A 82 -3.78 19.05 -20.15
N ILE A 83 -3.00 18.08 -20.64
CA ILE A 83 -1.85 18.32 -21.52
C ILE A 83 -2.33 19.00 -22.81
N GLU A 84 -3.40 18.54 -23.42
CA GLU A 84 -3.99 19.14 -24.64
C GLU A 84 -4.49 20.55 -24.41
N ARG A 85 -5.18 20.80 -23.28
CA ARG A 85 -5.65 22.13 -22.90
C ARG A 85 -4.48 23.10 -22.69
N ASP A 86 -3.40 22.68 -22.03
CA ASP A 86 -2.21 23.50 -21.83
C ASP A 86 -1.54 23.81 -23.18
N ARG A 87 -1.45 22.85 -24.10
CA ARG A 87 -0.95 23.05 -25.47
C ARG A 87 -1.77 24.08 -26.27
N LYS A 88 -3.10 24.00 -26.21
CA LYS A 88 -3.99 24.98 -26.86
C LYS A 88 -3.80 26.39 -26.33
N ARG A 89 -3.30 26.55 -25.10
CA ARG A 89 -2.95 27.81 -24.47
C ARG A 89 -1.51 28.26 -24.73
N GLY A 90 -0.77 27.56 -25.59
CA GLY A 90 0.64 27.85 -25.89
C GLY A 90 1.63 27.37 -24.83
N ILE A 91 1.20 26.59 -23.83
CA ILE A 91 2.06 26.06 -22.77
C ILE A 91 2.58 24.68 -23.21
N LEU A 92 3.75 24.66 -23.85
CA LEU A 92 4.27 23.43 -24.50
C LEU A 92 5.04 22.49 -23.58
N ASN A 93 5.67 22.98 -22.53
CA ASN A 93 6.66 22.22 -21.74
C ASN A 93 6.35 22.22 -20.23
N ARG A 94 5.07 22.24 -19.86
CA ARG A 94 4.69 22.15 -18.46
C ARG A 94 4.71 20.71 -17.97
N PRO A 95 5.51 20.36 -16.96
CA PRO A 95 5.50 19.01 -16.42
C PRO A 95 4.17 18.69 -15.73
N VAL A 96 3.75 17.43 -15.81
CA VAL A 96 2.66 16.92 -15.01
C VAL A 96 3.11 16.85 -13.55
N ARG A 97 2.40 17.52 -12.68
CA ARG A 97 2.61 17.44 -11.23
C ARG A 97 1.71 16.37 -10.65
N ALA A 98 2.30 15.40 -10.00
CA ALA A 98 1.59 14.29 -9.36
C ALA A 98 1.92 14.25 -7.87
N MET A 99 0.89 14.20 -7.02
CA MET A 99 1.04 13.96 -5.59
C MET A 99 0.98 12.45 -5.35
N VAL A 100 1.97 11.92 -4.63
CA VAL A 100 2.01 10.50 -4.24
C VAL A 100 1.50 10.38 -2.81
N VAL A 101 0.39 9.68 -2.63
CA VAL A 101 -0.27 9.50 -1.34
C VAL A 101 -0.42 8.02 -1.00
N GLY A 102 -0.65 7.73 0.25
CA GLY A 102 -0.89 6.37 0.77
C GLY A 102 -0.53 6.28 2.25
N ILE A 103 -0.97 5.20 2.86
CA ILE A 103 -0.73 4.90 4.28
C ILE A 103 0.76 4.66 4.57
N PRO A 104 1.18 4.65 5.84
CA PRO A 104 2.52 4.23 6.21
C PRO A 104 2.82 2.80 5.72
N ASN A 105 4.07 2.54 5.39
CA ASN A 105 4.59 1.23 4.93
C ASN A 105 3.93 0.63 3.68
N VAL A 106 3.08 1.36 2.96
CA VAL A 106 2.50 0.90 1.68
C VAL A 106 3.53 0.80 0.56
N GLY A 107 4.70 1.43 0.74
CA GLY A 107 5.83 1.36 -0.21
C GLY A 107 6.00 2.60 -1.08
N LYS A 108 5.51 3.79 -0.67
CA LYS A 108 5.65 5.05 -1.44
C LYS A 108 7.08 5.37 -1.85
N ALA A 109 8.00 5.43 -0.89
CA ALA A 109 9.40 5.76 -1.16
C ALA A 109 10.06 4.71 -2.08
N THR A 110 9.75 3.43 -1.89
CA THR A 110 10.24 2.34 -2.76
C THR A 110 9.73 2.51 -4.19
N PHE A 111 8.44 2.84 -4.34
CA PHE A 111 7.84 3.13 -5.63
C PHE A 111 8.50 4.32 -6.32
N ILE A 112 8.67 5.43 -5.60
CA ILE A 112 9.29 6.65 -6.13
C ILE A 112 10.73 6.37 -6.61
N ASN A 113 11.51 5.65 -5.81
CA ASN A 113 12.88 5.27 -6.15
C ASN A 113 12.92 4.34 -7.38
N ALA A 114 12.01 3.35 -7.44
CA ALA A 114 11.91 2.47 -8.59
C ALA A 114 11.53 3.23 -9.88
N LEU A 115 10.58 4.17 -9.77
CA LEU A 115 10.15 4.98 -10.91
C LEU A 115 11.23 5.98 -11.36
N ALA A 116 12.00 6.53 -10.42
CA ALA A 116 13.10 7.45 -10.70
C ALA A 116 14.39 6.74 -11.19
N GLY A 117 14.50 5.43 -10.99
CA GLY A 117 15.71 4.67 -11.29
C GLY A 117 16.91 5.01 -10.40
N LYS A 118 16.68 5.70 -9.28
CA LYS A 118 17.71 6.12 -8.32
C LYS A 118 17.12 6.35 -6.94
N ALA A 119 17.95 6.31 -5.91
CA ALA A 119 17.56 6.61 -4.53
C ALA A 119 17.36 8.12 -4.34
N CYS A 120 16.13 8.59 -4.41
CA CYS A 120 15.73 9.99 -4.22
C CYS A 120 14.74 10.19 -3.04
N ALA A 121 14.16 9.12 -2.52
CA ALA A 121 13.32 9.13 -1.34
C ALA A 121 13.87 8.16 -0.29
N LYS A 122 13.77 8.55 1.00
CA LYS A 122 14.22 7.69 2.12
C LYS A 122 13.28 6.51 2.28
N THR A 123 13.83 5.31 2.29
CA THR A 123 13.08 4.07 2.52
C THR A 123 13.30 3.52 3.93
N GLY A 124 12.31 2.81 4.47
CA GLY A 124 12.40 2.11 5.74
C GLY A 124 11.14 1.29 6.00
N ASN A 125 11.26 0.30 6.87
CA ASN A 125 10.15 -0.61 7.21
C ASN A 125 9.31 -0.13 8.39
N LYS A 126 9.58 1.10 8.89
CA LYS A 126 8.84 1.68 10.03
C LYS A 126 7.95 2.84 9.56
N PRO A 127 6.77 3.03 10.17
CA PRO A 127 5.96 4.22 9.93
C PRO A 127 6.73 5.52 10.27
N GLY A 128 6.51 6.58 9.48
CA GLY A 128 7.10 7.90 9.73
C GLY A 128 8.52 8.13 9.19
N VAL A 129 8.98 7.32 8.24
CA VAL A 129 10.29 7.51 7.57
C VAL A 129 10.35 8.81 6.79
N THR A 130 9.29 9.16 6.06
CA THR A 130 9.15 10.45 5.37
C THR A 130 8.56 11.47 6.33
N LYS A 131 9.35 12.46 6.73
CA LYS A 131 8.94 13.48 7.74
C LYS A 131 8.27 14.72 7.14
N GLY A 132 8.47 14.99 5.86
CA GLY A 132 7.96 16.20 5.20
C GLY A 132 7.67 16.00 3.73
N LYS A 133 7.05 17.01 3.10
CA LYS A 133 6.77 17.01 1.66
C LYS A 133 8.05 17.25 0.88
N GLN A 134 8.28 16.51 -0.19
CA GLN A 134 9.45 16.65 -1.04
C GLN A 134 9.07 16.61 -2.52
N TRP A 135 9.48 17.60 -3.30
CA TRP A 135 9.38 17.55 -4.76
C TRP A 135 10.53 16.77 -5.37
N ILE A 136 10.19 15.84 -6.24
CA ILE A 136 11.12 14.97 -6.95
C ILE A 136 10.86 15.12 -8.45
N ARG A 137 11.83 15.66 -9.18
CA ARG A 137 11.75 15.74 -10.63
C ARG A 137 12.22 14.42 -11.25
N LEU A 138 11.27 13.68 -11.83
CA LEU A 138 11.59 12.42 -12.52
C LEU A 138 12.29 12.70 -13.86
N ASN A 139 11.72 13.60 -14.64
CA ASN A 139 12.21 14.00 -15.96
C ASN A 139 11.62 15.38 -16.35
N LYS A 140 11.78 15.78 -17.61
CA LYS A 140 11.20 17.03 -18.12
C LYS A 140 9.67 17.06 -18.13
N GLN A 141 9.01 15.91 -18.04
CA GLN A 141 7.55 15.77 -18.21
C GLN A 141 6.80 15.49 -16.92
N VAL A 142 7.46 14.99 -15.86
CA VAL A 142 6.79 14.57 -14.62
C VAL A 142 7.58 15.02 -13.40
N GLU A 143 6.88 15.68 -12.48
CA GLU A 143 7.33 16.03 -11.13
C GLU A 143 6.43 15.32 -10.11
N LEU A 144 7.02 14.67 -9.13
CA LEU A 144 6.31 14.02 -8.03
C LEU A 144 6.43 14.83 -6.75
N LEU A 145 5.33 14.93 -6.01
CA LEU A 145 5.33 15.38 -4.63
C LEU A 145 5.22 14.15 -3.73
N ASP A 146 6.31 13.77 -3.08
CA ASP A 146 6.29 12.75 -2.03
C ASP A 146 5.68 13.33 -0.76
N THR A 147 4.77 12.57 -0.15
CA THR A 147 4.09 12.96 1.08
C THR A 147 4.34 11.93 2.18
N PRO A 148 4.36 12.35 3.46
CA PRO A 148 4.33 11.41 4.57
C PRO A 148 3.17 10.44 4.46
N GLY A 149 3.37 9.19 4.90
CA GLY A 149 2.27 8.25 5.08
C GLY A 149 1.42 8.67 6.26
N ILE A 150 0.13 8.85 6.04
CA ILE A 150 -0.80 9.32 7.06
C ILE A 150 -1.95 8.33 7.16
N LEU A 151 -2.25 7.92 8.40
CA LEU A 151 -3.50 7.26 8.76
C LEU A 151 -4.49 8.33 9.23
N TRP A 152 -5.77 8.09 9.00
CA TRP A 152 -6.83 8.95 9.52
C TRP A 152 -7.07 8.70 11.02
N PRO A 153 -7.58 9.69 11.77
CA PRO A 153 -7.57 9.65 13.25
C PRO A 153 -8.44 8.57 13.87
N LYS A 154 -9.51 8.16 13.20
CA LYS A 154 -10.48 7.21 13.72
C LYS A 154 -10.92 6.22 12.64
N PHE A 155 -10.83 4.94 12.94
CA PHE A 155 -11.40 3.89 12.09
C PHE A 155 -12.85 3.66 12.49
N GLU A 156 -13.79 3.85 11.54
CA GLU A 156 -15.21 3.56 11.76
C GLU A 156 -15.42 2.06 11.93
N ASP A 157 -14.69 1.25 11.17
CA ASP A 157 -14.66 -0.21 11.28
C ASP A 157 -13.35 -0.66 11.96
N GLN A 158 -13.44 -1.30 13.12
CA GLN A 158 -12.30 -1.84 13.85
C GLN A 158 -11.53 -2.89 13.03
N ALA A 159 -12.21 -3.63 12.14
CA ALA A 159 -11.56 -4.59 11.25
C ALA A 159 -10.55 -3.92 10.30
N VAL A 160 -10.78 -2.67 9.93
CA VAL A 160 -9.81 -1.88 9.13
C VAL A 160 -8.54 -1.66 9.93
N GLY A 161 -8.66 -1.23 11.19
CA GLY A 161 -7.51 -1.04 12.09
C GLY A 161 -6.71 -2.33 12.27
N LEU A 162 -7.39 -3.44 12.50
CA LEU A 162 -6.75 -4.75 12.65
C LEU A 162 -5.98 -5.18 11.40
N ARG A 163 -6.58 -5.03 10.20
CA ARG A 163 -5.91 -5.34 8.92
C ARG A 163 -4.70 -4.45 8.69
N LEU A 164 -4.78 -3.17 9.03
CA LEU A 164 -3.65 -2.23 8.94
C LEU A 164 -2.51 -2.60 9.90
N ALA A 165 -2.85 -3.09 11.10
CA ALA A 165 -1.88 -3.61 12.06
C ALA A 165 -1.19 -4.87 11.50
N PHE A 166 -1.93 -5.82 10.94
CA PHE A 166 -1.36 -7.05 10.34
C PHE A 166 -0.34 -6.78 9.24
N ILE A 167 -0.51 -5.73 8.44
CA ILE A 167 0.45 -5.38 7.37
C ILE A 167 1.55 -4.42 7.82
N GLY A 168 1.62 -4.08 9.12
CA GLY A 168 2.66 -3.21 9.68
C GLY A 168 2.52 -1.74 9.29
N SER A 169 1.30 -1.26 9.03
CA SER A 169 1.04 0.16 8.73
C SER A 169 0.84 1.02 9.98
N MET A 170 0.73 0.39 11.15
CA MET A 170 0.64 1.05 12.45
C MET A 170 1.97 0.93 13.20
N LYS A 171 2.20 1.81 14.17
CA LYS A 171 3.40 1.74 15.02
C LYS A 171 3.26 0.61 16.03
N ASP A 172 4.30 -0.19 16.21
CA ASP A 172 4.30 -1.33 17.14
C ASP A 172 4.09 -0.88 18.60
N GLU A 173 4.54 0.33 18.95
CA GLU A 173 4.45 0.88 20.30
C GLU A 173 2.99 1.08 20.82
N ILE A 174 2.03 1.13 19.88
CA ILE A 174 0.60 1.30 20.20
C ILE A 174 -0.20 0.01 20.09
N LEU A 175 0.48 -1.12 19.78
CA LEU A 175 -0.17 -2.40 19.55
C LEU A 175 0.12 -3.37 20.69
N ASN A 176 -0.91 -4.05 21.17
CA ASN A 176 -0.72 -5.27 21.95
C ASN A 176 -0.36 -6.41 20.98
N THR A 177 0.91 -6.74 20.90
CA THR A 177 1.44 -7.71 19.93
C THR A 177 0.86 -9.11 20.15
N GLU A 178 0.60 -9.50 21.40
CA GLU A 178 0.04 -10.80 21.74
C GLU A 178 -1.41 -10.93 21.27
N GLU A 179 -2.24 -9.93 21.58
CA GLU A 179 -3.63 -9.88 21.07
C GLU A 179 -3.67 -9.83 19.55
N LEU A 180 -2.78 -9.05 18.92
CA LEU A 180 -2.69 -8.98 17.47
C LEU A 180 -2.33 -10.33 16.86
N ALA A 181 -1.39 -11.07 17.46
CA ALA A 181 -1.01 -12.40 17.02
C ALA A 181 -2.19 -13.38 17.17
N ALA A 182 -2.91 -13.34 18.28
CA ALA A 182 -4.09 -14.17 18.51
C ALA A 182 -5.20 -13.89 17.46
N GLU A 183 -5.47 -12.63 17.15
CA GLU A 183 -6.43 -12.26 16.09
C GLU A 183 -5.98 -12.70 14.70
N LEU A 184 -4.67 -12.64 14.40
CA LEU A 184 -4.14 -13.17 13.14
C LEU A 184 -4.28 -14.69 13.05
N ILE A 185 -4.03 -15.40 14.14
CA ILE A 185 -4.22 -16.87 14.22
C ILE A 185 -5.69 -17.24 13.95
N LYS A 186 -6.63 -16.54 14.57
CA LYS A 186 -8.08 -16.74 14.31
C LYS A 186 -8.41 -16.50 12.83
N PHE A 187 -7.93 -15.41 12.26
CA PHE A 187 -8.14 -15.08 10.85
C PHE A 187 -7.59 -16.17 9.93
N LEU A 188 -6.35 -16.58 10.15
CA LEU A 188 -5.72 -17.63 9.33
C LEU A 188 -6.42 -18.98 9.52
N GLY A 189 -6.77 -19.36 10.74
CA GLY A 189 -7.51 -20.59 11.00
C GLY A 189 -8.88 -20.65 10.30
N THR A 190 -9.53 -19.49 10.14
CA THR A 190 -10.84 -19.40 9.47
C THR A 190 -10.73 -19.47 7.94
N TYR A 191 -9.77 -18.72 7.36
CA TYR A 191 -9.72 -18.51 5.90
C TYR A 191 -8.60 -19.31 5.22
N TYR A 192 -7.58 -19.73 5.96
CA TYR A 192 -6.39 -20.42 5.46
C TYR A 192 -5.93 -21.49 6.46
N PRO A 193 -6.78 -22.53 6.75
CA PRO A 193 -6.57 -23.45 7.87
C PRO A 193 -5.25 -24.22 7.81
N ASP A 194 -4.71 -24.47 6.63
CA ASP A 194 -3.50 -25.26 6.44
C ASP A 194 -2.19 -24.45 6.64
N VAL A 195 -2.27 -23.12 6.60
CA VAL A 195 -1.08 -22.26 6.59
C VAL A 195 -0.26 -22.35 7.89
N LEU A 196 -0.91 -22.36 9.05
CA LEU A 196 -0.22 -22.44 10.34
C LEU A 196 0.35 -23.83 10.61
N PRO A 197 -0.43 -24.93 10.40
CA PRO A 197 0.11 -26.28 10.47
C PRO A 197 1.33 -26.52 9.57
N GLU A 198 1.24 -26.15 8.29
CA GLU A 198 2.32 -26.34 7.34
C GLU A 198 3.58 -25.52 7.69
N LYS A 199 3.39 -24.27 8.13
CA LYS A 199 4.50 -23.37 8.38
C LYS A 199 5.19 -23.58 9.72
N TYR A 200 4.42 -23.91 10.75
CA TYR A 200 4.90 -23.94 12.14
C TYR A 200 4.80 -25.31 12.80
N ALA A 201 4.30 -26.33 12.10
CA ALA A 201 4.05 -27.68 12.63
C ALA A 201 3.21 -27.66 13.91
N VAL A 202 2.09 -26.93 13.88
CA VAL A 202 1.15 -26.79 15.00
C VAL A 202 -0.16 -27.49 14.71
N GLU A 203 -0.83 -27.93 15.76
CA GLU A 203 -2.18 -28.47 15.67
C GLU A 203 -3.20 -27.32 15.79
N PRO A 204 -4.27 -27.33 14.97
CA PRO A 204 -5.36 -26.39 15.11
C PRO A 204 -6.01 -26.47 16.48
N ASP A 205 -6.36 -25.34 17.06
CA ASP A 205 -7.10 -25.23 18.32
C ASP A 205 -8.07 -24.04 18.25
N GLU A 206 -9.20 -24.14 18.94
CA GLU A 206 -10.19 -23.05 19.01
C GLU A 206 -9.64 -21.85 19.78
N ASP A 207 -8.77 -22.09 20.77
CA ASP A 207 -8.08 -21.03 21.50
C ASP A 207 -6.79 -20.61 20.75
N PRO A 208 -6.75 -19.39 20.20
CA PRO A 208 -5.59 -18.92 19.46
C PRO A 208 -4.33 -18.80 20.32
N TYR A 209 -4.46 -18.65 21.65
CA TYR A 209 -3.32 -18.59 22.55
C TYR A 209 -2.66 -19.97 22.72
N VAL A 210 -3.42 -21.05 22.62
CA VAL A 210 -2.85 -22.41 22.57
C VAL A 210 -1.99 -22.58 21.33
N VAL A 211 -2.49 -22.16 20.17
CA VAL A 211 -1.73 -22.20 18.91
C VAL A 211 -0.50 -21.29 18.98
N LEU A 212 -0.64 -20.09 19.54
CA LEU A 212 0.49 -19.15 19.73
C LEU A 212 1.59 -19.76 20.61
N HIS A 213 1.21 -20.45 21.69
CA HIS A 213 2.16 -21.14 22.56
C HIS A 213 2.87 -22.30 21.84
N GLN A 214 2.15 -23.10 21.04
CA GLN A 214 2.74 -24.13 20.21
C GLN A 214 3.78 -23.55 19.24
N ILE A 215 3.45 -22.42 18.55
CA ILE A 215 4.37 -21.71 17.66
C ILE A 215 5.63 -21.28 18.41
N ALA A 216 5.46 -20.65 19.58
CA ALA A 216 6.58 -20.20 20.41
C ALA A 216 7.47 -21.36 20.84
N LYS A 217 6.90 -22.47 21.26
CA LYS A 217 7.64 -23.70 21.63
C LYS A 217 8.42 -24.27 20.45
N ASN A 218 7.78 -24.40 19.27
CA ASN A 218 8.41 -24.98 18.08
C ASN A 218 9.52 -24.08 17.52
N ARG A 219 9.47 -22.78 17.84
CA ARG A 219 10.49 -21.78 17.46
C ARG A 219 11.53 -21.52 18.55
N ASN A 220 11.51 -22.27 19.67
CA ASN A 220 12.40 -22.06 20.82
C ASN A 220 12.34 -20.63 21.39
N CYS A 221 11.17 -20.01 21.37
CA CYS A 221 10.91 -18.65 21.87
C CYS A 221 10.28 -18.65 23.26
N VAL A 222 10.17 -19.80 23.93
CA VAL A 222 9.66 -19.90 25.30
C VAL A 222 10.82 -19.77 26.28
N VAL A 223 10.77 -18.76 27.14
CA VAL A 223 11.74 -18.62 28.25
C VAL A 223 11.36 -19.64 29.33
N LYS A 224 12.34 -20.44 29.77
CA LYS A 224 12.17 -21.30 30.94
C LYS A 224 12.01 -20.35 32.15
N GLY A 225 10.84 -20.35 32.75
CA GLY A 225 10.58 -19.67 34.03
C GLY A 225 11.34 -20.33 35.19
#